data_a4e0bc0dd6956bca5e86e0f47dfe04f0
#
_entry.id   a4e0bc0dd6956bca5e86e0f47dfe04f0
#
_cell.length_a   1.000
_cell.length_b   1.000
_cell.length_c   1.000
_cell.angle_alpha   90.00
_cell.angle_beta   90.00
_cell.angle_gamma   90.00
#
_symmetry.space_group_name_H-M   'P 1'
#
loop_
_entity.id
_entity.type
_entity.pdbx_description
1 polymer ?
#
loop_
_entity_poly.entity_id
_entity_poly.type
_entity_poly.pdbx_seq_one_letter_code
_entity_poly.pdbx_strand_id
1 'polypeptide(L)'
;GFTLIEMMVVIMIMAILGSIVFGITGYASRKAANARAMAGLQQIKNALEKYRLDHGGYPTLTGSMDTGGAEWDAVRSALTNFNPEVTFKDPWDRAYEYESLGRYQFKLWSYGPDPDNIETRIEHL
;
A
#
# COMPACT_ATOMS: atom_id res chain seq x y z
N GLY A 1 27.43 -46.53 8.51
CA GLY A 1 27.25 -45.22 9.12
C GLY A 1 27.84 -44.08 8.28
N PHE A 2 27.47 -42.87 8.57
CA PHE A 2 28.03 -41.69 7.90
C PHE A 2 29.43 -41.37 8.42
N THR A 3 30.29 -40.87 7.53
CA THR A 3 31.61 -40.41 7.90
C THR A 3 31.55 -39.01 8.47
N LEU A 4 32.53 -38.61 9.32
CA LEU A 4 32.61 -37.26 9.87
C LEU A 4 32.72 -36.20 8.78
N ILE A 5 33.47 -36.51 7.71
CA ILE A 5 33.59 -35.59 6.57
C ILE A 5 32.26 -35.40 5.82
N GLU A 6 31.45 -36.41 5.70
CA GLU A 6 30.14 -36.37 5.07
C GLU A 6 29.18 -35.43 5.84
N MET A 7 29.19 -35.50 7.18
CA MET A 7 28.44 -34.60 8.02
C MET A 7 28.93 -33.16 7.92
N MET A 8 30.25 -32.94 7.86
CA MET A 8 30.82 -31.59 7.68
C MET A 8 30.40 -30.96 6.34
N VAL A 9 30.38 -31.72 5.28
CA VAL A 9 29.94 -31.25 3.96
C VAL A 9 28.46 -30.88 3.98
N VAL A 10 27.61 -31.69 4.60
CA VAL A 10 26.18 -31.42 4.71
C VAL A 10 25.89 -30.12 5.45
N ILE A 11 26.50 -29.92 6.63
CA ILE A 11 26.31 -28.66 7.40
C ILE A 11 26.88 -27.44 6.67
N MET A 12 27.97 -27.60 5.91
CA MET A 12 28.51 -26.52 5.08
C MET A 12 27.51 -26.12 3.98
N ILE A 13 26.92 -27.07 3.27
CA ILE A 13 25.91 -26.80 2.25
C ILE A 13 24.67 -26.14 2.86
N MET A 14 24.19 -26.65 4.00
CA MET A 14 23.06 -26.04 4.72
C MET A 14 23.33 -24.60 5.15
N ALA A 15 24.56 -24.31 5.62
CA ALA A 15 24.95 -22.96 5.99
C ALA A 15 24.95 -22.00 4.79
N ILE A 16 25.47 -22.45 3.65
CA ILE A 16 25.49 -21.65 2.39
C ILE A 16 24.05 -21.39 1.92
N LEU A 17 23.21 -22.42 1.85
CA LEU A 17 21.81 -22.27 1.42
C LEU A 17 21.01 -21.37 2.39
N GLY A 18 21.22 -21.54 3.69
CA GLY A 18 20.58 -20.71 4.71
C GLY A 18 20.95 -19.22 4.57
N SER A 19 22.20 -18.92 4.28
CA SER A 19 22.66 -17.53 4.12
C SER A 19 21.96 -16.79 2.96
N ILE A 20 21.69 -17.49 1.87
CA ILE A 20 20.99 -16.94 0.71
C ILE A 20 19.54 -16.58 1.06
N VAL A 21 18.84 -17.45 1.79
CA VAL A 21 17.44 -17.24 2.19
C VAL A 21 17.30 -16.00 3.09
N PHE A 22 18.20 -15.83 4.06
CA PHE A 22 18.16 -14.67 4.97
C PHE A 22 18.45 -13.34 4.27
N GLY A 23 19.27 -13.33 3.23
CA GLY A 23 19.61 -12.10 2.50
C GLY A 23 18.48 -11.54 1.64
N ILE A 24 17.56 -12.37 1.15
CA ILE A 24 16.52 -11.98 0.18
C ILE A 24 15.23 -11.50 0.87
N THR A 25 14.96 -11.93 2.09
CA THR A 25 13.68 -11.69 2.80
C THR A 25 13.38 -10.21 2.98
N GLY A 26 14.35 -9.38 3.30
CA GLY A 26 14.16 -7.94 3.51
C GLY A 26 13.77 -7.18 2.24
N TYR A 27 14.42 -7.49 1.13
CA TYR A 27 14.12 -6.87 -0.17
C TYR A 27 12.75 -7.28 -0.71
N ALA A 28 12.43 -8.56 -0.66
CA ALA A 28 11.15 -9.10 -1.11
C ALA A 28 9.98 -8.52 -0.30
N SER A 29 10.15 -8.38 1.02
CA SER A 29 9.13 -7.79 1.91
C SER A 29 8.85 -6.32 1.57
N ARG A 30 9.90 -5.51 1.34
CA ARG A 30 9.74 -4.10 0.94
C ARG A 30 9.03 -3.97 -0.41
N LYS A 31 9.44 -4.76 -1.38
CA LYS A 31 8.82 -4.78 -2.71
C LYS A 31 7.35 -5.21 -2.66
N ALA A 32 7.03 -6.19 -1.83
CA ALA A 32 5.65 -6.63 -1.61
C ALA A 32 4.79 -5.55 -0.95
N ALA A 33 5.32 -4.82 0.04
CA ALA A 33 4.62 -3.71 0.68
C ALA A 33 4.34 -2.57 -0.31
N ASN A 34 5.32 -2.18 -1.12
CA ASN A 34 5.13 -1.18 -2.17
C ASN A 34 4.05 -1.60 -3.18
N ALA A 35 4.08 -2.86 -3.62
CA ALA A 35 3.07 -3.38 -4.53
C ALA A 35 1.66 -3.37 -3.94
N ARG A 36 1.52 -3.70 -2.65
CA ARG A 36 0.23 -3.60 -1.92
C ARG A 36 -0.26 -2.16 -1.82
N ALA A 37 0.63 -1.20 -1.54
CA ALA A 37 0.28 0.21 -1.49
C ALA A 37 -0.22 0.70 -2.85
N MET A 38 0.45 0.36 -3.94
CA MET A 38 0.00 0.69 -5.30
C MET A 38 -1.35 0.05 -5.63
N ALA A 39 -1.56 -1.20 -5.24
CA ALA A 39 -2.85 -1.88 -5.41
C ALA A 39 -3.97 -1.19 -4.62
N GLY A 40 -3.69 -0.76 -3.38
CA GLY A 40 -4.63 -0.01 -2.54
C GLY A 40 -5.00 1.34 -3.16
N LEU A 41 -4.03 2.09 -3.66
CA LEU A 41 -4.26 3.34 -4.39
C LEU A 41 -5.13 3.12 -5.63
N GLN A 42 -4.89 2.05 -6.39
CA GLN A 42 -5.69 1.70 -7.56
C GLN A 42 -7.13 1.34 -7.20
N GLN A 43 -7.33 0.62 -6.10
CA GLN A 43 -8.69 0.29 -5.60
C GLN A 43 -9.46 1.56 -5.21
N ILE A 44 -8.82 2.49 -4.49
CA ILE A 44 -9.41 3.77 -4.13
C ILE A 44 -9.73 4.58 -5.39
N LYS A 45 -8.80 4.65 -6.34
CA LYS A 45 -9.03 5.34 -7.60
C LYS A 45 -10.24 4.78 -8.36
N ASN A 46 -10.35 3.47 -8.47
CA ASN A 46 -11.48 2.83 -9.15
C ASN A 46 -12.82 3.16 -8.45
N ALA A 47 -12.82 3.20 -7.11
CA ALA A 47 -14.00 3.60 -6.34
C ALA A 47 -14.32 5.10 -6.53
N LEU A 48 -13.31 5.96 -6.59
CA LEU A 48 -13.47 7.39 -6.88
C LEU A 48 -14.02 7.66 -8.29
N GLU A 49 -13.63 6.85 -9.28
CA GLU A 49 -14.21 6.93 -10.62
C GLU A 49 -15.72 6.61 -10.61
N LYS A 50 -16.13 5.58 -9.89
CA LYS A 50 -17.55 5.26 -9.70
C LYS A 50 -18.28 6.38 -8.95
N TYR A 51 -17.65 6.92 -7.91
CA TYR A 51 -18.18 8.08 -7.18
C TYR A 51 -18.43 9.27 -8.10
N ARG A 52 -17.46 9.58 -8.99
CA ARG A 52 -17.59 10.65 -9.97
C ARG A 52 -18.77 10.45 -10.92
N LEU A 53 -18.97 9.21 -11.38
CA LEU A 53 -20.09 8.88 -12.26
C LEU A 53 -21.45 9.06 -11.58
N ASP A 54 -21.52 8.78 -10.28
CA ASP A 54 -22.76 8.84 -9.50
C ASP A 54 -23.06 10.26 -9.00
N HIS A 55 -22.04 11.04 -8.63
CA HIS A 55 -22.17 12.37 -8.05
C HIS A 55 -21.80 13.53 -9.00
N GLY A 56 -21.35 13.22 -10.21
CA GLY A 56 -20.97 14.21 -11.23
C GLY A 56 -19.61 14.89 -10.98
N GLY A 57 -18.80 14.40 -10.04
CA GLY A 57 -17.49 14.91 -9.73
C GLY A 57 -16.82 14.11 -8.61
N TYR A 58 -15.53 14.35 -8.39
CA TYR A 58 -14.82 13.78 -7.26
C TYR A 58 -15.15 14.50 -5.96
N PRO A 59 -14.93 13.89 -4.79
CA PRO A 59 -15.08 14.57 -3.50
C PRO A 59 -14.21 15.84 -3.44
N THR A 60 -14.76 16.93 -2.93
CA THR A 60 -14.05 18.23 -2.80
C THR A 60 -13.34 18.38 -1.45
N LEU A 61 -13.02 17.27 -0.79
CA LEU A 61 -12.31 17.23 0.48
C LEU A 61 -10.80 17.16 0.25
N THR A 62 -10.04 17.55 1.24
CA THR A 62 -8.58 17.41 1.25
C THR A 62 -8.11 16.97 2.62
N GLY A 63 -7.22 16.00 2.68
CA GLY A 63 -6.61 15.48 3.90
C GLY A 63 -6.49 13.97 3.92
N SER A 64 -6.21 13.46 5.09
CA SER A 64 -6.09 12.02 5.33
C SER A 64 -7.44 11.33 5.17
N MET A 65 -7.48 10.26 4.39
CA MET A 65 -8.72 9.50 4.14
C MET A 65 -9.25 8.77 5.38
N ASP A 66 -8.48 8.70 6.47
CA ASP A 66 -8.91 8.15 7.76
C ASP A 66 -9.31 9.24 8.77
N THR A 67 -9.37 10.50 8.33
CA THR A 67 -9.82 11.62 9.19
C THR A 67 -11.28 11.43 9.58
N GLY A 68 -11.58 11.65 10.86
CA GLY A 68 -12.95 11.67 11.36
C GLY A 68 -13.72 12.90 10.86
N GLY A 69 -15.02 12.76 10.76
CA GLY A 69 -15.94 13.81 10.36
C GLY A 69 -17.00 13.33 9.40
N ALA A 70 -18.19 13.93 9.49
CA ALA A 70 -19.37 13.49 8.73
C ALA A 70 -19.14 13.48 7.21
N GLU A 71 -18.36 14.43 6.69
CA GLU A 71 -18.06 14.52 5.25
C GLU A 71 -17.18 13.37 4.78
N TRP A 72 -16.08 13.08 5.50
CA TRP A 72 -15.21 11.94 5.21
C TRP A 72 -15.92 10.61 5.44
N ASP A 73 -16.76 10.51 6.47
CA ASP A 73 -17.56 9.30 6.73
C ASP A 73 -18.51 9.00 5.58
N ALA A 74 -19.16 10.02 5.03
CA ALA A 74 -20.04 9.89 3.86
C ALA A 74 -19.26 9.42 2.62
N VAL A 75 -18.09 10.01 2.36
CA VAL A 75 -17.22 9.61 1.24
C VAL A 75 -16.73 8.17 1.40
N ARG A 76 -16.20 7.81 2.58
CA ARG A 76 -15.75 6.43 2.84
C ARG A 76 -16.87 5.41 2.67
N SER A 77 -18.05 5.72 3.18
CA SER A 77 -19.24 4.86 3.03
C SER A 77 -19.60 4.66 1.56
N ALA A 78 -19.59 5.72 0.77
CA ALA A 78 -19.85 5.65 -0.66
C ALA A 78 -18.80 4.81 -1.39
N LEU A 79 -17.51 5.02 -1.11
CA LEU A 79 -16.42 4.26 -1.72
C LEU A 79 -16.48 2.78 -1.32
N THR A 80 -16.80 2.46 -0.08
CA THR A 80 -16.96 1.09 0.41
C THR A 80 -18.17 0.40 -0.24
N ASN A 81 -19.24 1.12 -0.51
CA ASN A 81 -20.39 0.57 -1.22
C ASN A 81 -20.04 0.18 -2.66
N PHE A 82 -19.16 0.93 -3.32
CA PHE A 82 -18.67 0.60 -4.67
C PHE A 82 -17.65 -0.54 -4.68
N ASN A 83 -16.81 -0.62 -3.65
CA ASN A 83 -15.83 -1.67 -3.48
C ASN A 83 -15.69 -2.01 -1.98
N PRO A 84 -16.31 -3.10 -1.50
CA PRO A 84 -16.22 -3.49 -0.09
C PRO A 84 -14.82 -3.85 0.40
N GLU A 85 -13.90 -4.16 -0.51
CA GLU A 85 -12.51 -4.51 -0.20
C GLU A 85 -11.58 -3.29 -0.14
N VAL A 86 -12.10 -2.09 -0.42
CA VAL A 86 -11.29 -0.88 -0.36
C VAL A 86 -10.79 -0.64 1.07
N THR A 87 -9.51 -0.37 1.19
CA THR A 87 -8.87 0.02 2.44
C THR A 87 -8.34 1.44 2.34
N PHE A 88 -8.42 2.19 3.43
CA PHE A 88 -7.98 3.59 3.47
C PHE A 88 -6.63 3.74 4.17
N LYS A 89 -6.00 2.62 4.55
CA LYS A 89 -4.66 2.55 5.14
C LYS A 89 -3.71 1.76 4.26
N ASP A 90 -2.48 2.23 4.22
CA ASP A 90 -1.38 1.59 3.52
C ASP A 90 -0.79 0.41 4.32
N PRO A 91 0.14 -0.38 3.75
CA PRO A 91 0.79 -1.51 4.43
C PRO A 91 1.61 -1.13 5.67
N TRP A 92 1.90 0.15 5.86
CA TRP A 92 2.61 0.68 7.05
C TRP A 92 1.65 1.27 8.09
N ASP A 93 0.36 0.96 8.00
CA ASP A 93 -0.72 1.39 8.89
C ASP A 93 -0.95 2.91 8.94
N ARG A 94 -0.60 3.60 7.85
CA ARG A 94 -0.89 5.02 7.66
C ARG A 94 -2.03 5.20 6.67
N ALA A 95 -2.83 6.23 6.90
CA ALA A 95 -3.89 6.56 5.96
C ALA A 95 -3.32 7.05 4.63
N TYR A 96 -4.03 6.74 3.55
CA TYR A 96 -3.81 7.40 2.27
C TYR A 96 -4.23 8.86 2.35
N GLU A 97 -3.50 9.72 1.67
CA GLU A 97 -3.79 11.14 1.58
C GLU A 97 -4.50 11.47 0.27
N TYR A 98 -5.46 12.35 0.38
CA TYR A 98 -6.28 12.80 -0.74
C TYR A 98 -6.28 14.32 -0.80
N GLU A 99 -6.04 14.89 -1.97
CA GLU A 99 -6.11 16.31 -2.24
C GLU A 99 -7.05 16.57 -3.42
N SER A 100 -8.11 17.31 -3.17
CA SER A 100 -8.97 17.78 -4.23
C SER A 100 -8.32 18.94 -4.99
N LEU A 101 -8.19 18.80 -6.29
CA LEU A 101 -7.73 19.87 -7.20
C LEU A 101 -8.90 20.49 -7.98
N GLY A 102 -10.13 20.17 -7.58
CA GLY A 102 -11.35 20.62 -8.23
C GLY A 102 -12.30 19.46 -8.50
N ARG A 103 -13.38 19.75 -9.20
CA ARG A 103 -14.47 18.78 -9.44
C ARG A 103 -14.06 17.54 -10.22
N TYR A 104 -13.02 17.67 -11.05
CA TYR A 104 -12.64 16.61 -12.00
C TYR A 104 -11.19 16.17 -11.84
N GLN A 105 -10.48 16.64 -10.82
CA GLN A 105 -9.08 16.31 -10.57
C GLN A 105 -8.81 16.12 -9.08
N PHE A 106 -7.95 15.17 -8.79
CA PHE A 106 -7.46 14.92 -7.44
C PHE A 106 -6.04 14.38 -7.46
N LYS A 107 -5.38 14.45 -6.30
CA LYS A 107 -4.15 13.69 -6.02
C LYS A 107 -4.42 12.67 -4.92
N LEU A 108 -3.81 11.53 -5.03
CA LEU A 108 -3.91 10.44 -4.06
C LEU A 108 -2.53 9.81 -3.88
N TRP A 109 -2.07 9.70 -2.63
CA TRP A 109 -0.75 9.14 -2.35
C TRP A 109 -0.68 8.42 -1.01
N SER A 110 0.35 7.58 -0.85
CA SER A 110 0.83 7.04 0.41
C SER A 110 2.18 7.66 0.74
N TYR A 111 2.45 7.92 2.01
CA TYR A 111 3.77 8.38 2.45
C TYR A 111 4.87 7.31 2.32
N GLY A 112 4.48 6.06 2.08
CA GLY A 112 5.44 4.96 1.98
C GLY A 112 6.01 4.55 3.34
N PRO A 113 7.15 3.83 3.35
CA PRO A 113 7.76 3.35 4.58
C PRO A 113 8.35 4.46 5.46
N ASP A 114 8.74 5.59 4.87
CA ASP A 114 9.32 6.74 5.57
C ASP A 114 8.53 8.00 5.25
N PRO A 115 7.72 8.54 6.19
CA PRO A 115 6.89 9.71 5.96
C PRO A 115 7.68 11.00 5.75
N ASP A 116 8.91 11.05 6.25
CA ASP A 116 9.77 12.24 6.16
C ASP A 116 10.56 12.29 4.84
N ASN A 117 10.58 11.18 4.10
CA ASN A 117 11.28 11.08 2.83
C ASN A 117 10.30 11.08 1.65
N ILE A 118 10.29 12.20 0.92
CA ILE A 118 9.47 12.37 -0.29
C ILE A 118 9.74 11.33 -1.37
N GLU A 119 10.98 10.80 -1.45
CA GLU A 119 11.35 9.81 -2.46
C GLU A 119 10.67 8.45 -2.22
N THR A 120 10.22 8.17 -0.99
CA THR A 120 9.50 6.93 -0.67
C THR A 120 7.99 7.04 -0.87
N ARG A 121 7.49 8.23 -1.20
CA ARG A 121 6.08 8.48 -1.46
C ARG A 121 5.61 7.70 -2.69
N ILE A 122 4.48 7.04 -2.57
CA ILE A 122 3.84 6.32 -3.65
C ILE A 122 2.62 7.12 -4.09
N GLU A 123 2.68 7.71 -5.28
CA GLU A 123 1.62 8.54 -5.82
C GLU A 123 0.85 7.79 -6.92
N HIS A 124 -0.44 8.07 -6.97
CA HIS A 124 -1.26 7.75 -8.12
C HIS A 124 -1.66 9.07 -8.81
N LEU A 125 -1.18 9.23 -9.99
CA LEU A 125 -1.57 10.33 -10.90
C LEU A 125 -2.80 9.97 -11.70
#